data_4a736bad528a4752c0801545d845c507
#
_entry.id   4a736bad528a4752c0801545d845c507
#
_cell.length_a   1.000
_cell.length_b   1.000
_cell.length_c   1.000
_cell.angle_alpha   90.00
_cell.angle_beta   90.00
_cell.angle_gamma   90.00
#
_symmetry.space_group_name_H-M   'P 1'
#
loop_
_entity.id
_entity.type
_entity.pdbx_description
1 polymer ?
#
loop_
_entity_poly.entity_id
_entity_poly.type
_entity_poly.pdbx_seq_one_letter_code
_entity_poly.pdbx_strand_id
1 'polypeptide(L)'
;VWAIPAPGGGSRAFCDRMNSWAQGEGQPGLGYIFYREDEAAGPIGKNIGPERTEAIRAQLGLKAGDAVFFAAGRPQNFAKFAGRARDRVGEELDLIDKDRFELCWVVDFPMYEWDEDTKSIEFSHNPFSMPQGGLEALEAADTDEKRLALKAWQYDLTCNGYEIASGSIRNHRPDTMVRAFGIAGMPADEVEKRFGALFRAFHYGAPPHGGMAAGIDRIVMILVGAENLREVTLFPMNQQAHDLLMGAPAEVQPSQLRELGLRIASQPRKEG
;
A
#
# COMPACT_ATOMS: atom_id res chain seq x y z
N VAL A 1 -17.35 -6.34 3.39
CA VAL A 1 -18.04 -5.28 2.63
C VAL A 1 -17.61 -3.93 3.19
N TRP A 2 -17.18 -3.03 2.30
CA TRP A 2 -16.85 -1.65 2.67
C TRP A 2 -17.87 -0.72 2.04
N ALA A 3 -18.29 0.29 2.83
CA ALA A 3 -19.20 1.33 2.39
C ALA A 3 -18.42 2.60 2.03
N ILE A 4 -18.77 3.22 0.93
CA ILE A 4 -18.18 4.47 0.43
C ILE A 4 -19.30 5.51 0.43
N PRO A 5 -19.37 6.40 1.42
CA PRO A 5 -20.34 7.49 1.46
C PRO A 5 -20.15 8.46 0.29
N ALA A 6 -21.26 8.95 -0.25
CA ALA A 6 -21.32 9.92 -1.34
C ALA A 6 -22.31 11.05 -1.00
N PRO A 7 -21.89 12.01 -0.16
CA PRO A 7 -22.73 13.17 0.18
C PRO A 7 -23.13 13.96 -1.07
N GLY A 8 -24.40 14.22 -1.25
CA GLY A 8 -24.95 14.87 -2.45
C GLY A 8 -25.05 13.97 -3.69
N GLY A 9 -24.62 12.73 -3.61
CA GLY A 9 -24.62 11.75 -4.73
C GLY A 9 -25.93 10.99 -4.93
N GLY A 10 -27.03 11.42 -4.32
CA GLY A 10 -28.33 10.71 -4.30
C GLY A 10 -29.10 10.70 -5.61
N SER A 11 -28.50 11.08 -6.74
CA SER A 11 -29.15 10.97 -8.04
C SER A 11 -28.92 9.58 -8.65
N ARG A 12 -29.98 9.00 -9.23
CA ARG A 12 -29.87 7.71 -9.91
C ARG A 12 -28.85 7.74 -11.05
N ALA A 13 -28.81 8.84 -11.80
CA ALA A 13 -27.90 8.99 -12.93
C ALA A 13 -26.41 8.93 -12.48
N PHE A 14 -26.08 9.56 -11.35
CA PHE A 14 -24.75 9.48 -10.76
C PHE A 14 -24.43 8.05 -10.30
N CYS A 15 -25.35 7.40 -9.58
CA CYS A 15 -25.16 6.03 -9.10
C CYS A 15 -24.96 5.04 -10.26
N ASP A 16 -25.76 5.15 -11.33
CA ASP A 16 -25.62 4.29 -12.51
C ASP A 16 -24.29 4.55 -13.24
N ARG A 17 -23.82 5.80 -13.30
CA ARG A 17 -22.53 6.16 -13.89
C ARG A 17 -21.36 5.58 -13.10
N MET A 18 -21.40 5.66 -11.77
CA MET A 18 -20.39 5.04 -10.90
C MET A 18 -20.37 3.52 -11.04
N ASN A 19 -21.53 2.89 -11.15
CA ASN A 19 -21.61 1.44 -11.38
C ASN A 19 -21.01 1.06 -12.75
N SER A 20 -21.30 1.83 -13.81
CA SER A 20 -20.74 1.62 -15.14
C SER A 20 -19.22 1.83 -15.18
N TRP A 21 -18.74 2.85 -14.47
CA TRP A 21 -17.29 3.06 -14.29
C TRP A 21 -16.63 1.86 -13.63
N ALA A 22 -17.21 1.33 -12.54
CA ALA A 22 -16.69 0.15 -11.87
C ALA A 22 -16.59 -1.08 -12.78
N GLN A 23 -17.58 -1.28 -13.65
CA GLN A 23 -17.55 -2.35 -14.66
C GLN A 23 -16.42 -2.14 -15.67
N GLY A 24 -16.18 -0.89 -16.10
CA GLY A 24 -15.04 -0.52 -16.95
C GLY A 24 -13.68 -0.77 -16.29
N GLU A 25 -13.61 -0.73 -14.96
CA GLU A 25 -12.43 -1.09 -14.16
C GLU A 25 -12.28 -2.60 -13.89
N GLY A 26 -13.06 -3.43 -14.58
CA GLY A 26 -13.02 -4.89 -14.46
C GLY A 26 -13.71 -5.45 -13.21
N GLN A 27 -14.52 -4.64 -12.52
CA GLN A 27 -15.32 -5.12 -11.39
C GLN A 27 -16.70 -5.60 -11.86
N PRO A 28 -17.36 -6.49 -11.13
CA PRO A 28 -18.72 -6.94 -11.47
C PRO A 28 -19.75 -5.79 -11.39
N GLY A 29 -19.41 -4.71 -10.73
CA GLY A 29 -20.19 -3.51 -10.51
C GLY A 29 -19.92 -2.89 -9.16
N LEU A 30 -20.61 -1.80 -8.86
CA LEU A 30 -20.57 -1.10 -7.59
C LEU A 30 -22.00 -0.96 -7.06
N GLY A 31 -22.40 -1.85 -6.15
CA GLY A 31 -23.73 -1.82 -5.55
C GLY A 31 -23.96 -0.50 -4.80
N TYR A 32 -25.18 0.01 -4.82
CA TYR A 32 -25.46 1.29 -4.20
C TYR A 32 -26.85 1.37 -3.56
N ILE A 33 -26.97 2.32 -2.61
CA ILE A 33 -28.22 2.84 -2.07
C ILE A 33 -28.15 4.37 -2.23
N PHE A 34 -29.24 5.00 -2.65
CA PHE A 34 -29.39 6.45 -2.53
C PHE A 34 -30.65 6.79 -1.74
N TYR A 35 -30.57 7.89 -0.99
CA TYR A 35 -31.59 8.28 -0.03
C TYR A 35 -32.40 9.48 -0.54
N ARG A 36 -33.71 9.33 -0.53
CA ARG A 36 -34.70 10.41 -0.71
C ARG A 36 -35.26 10.78 0.65
N GLU A 37 -36.13 11.80 0.68
CA GLU A 37 -36.76 12.22 1.94
C GLU A 37 -37.54 11.08 2.59
N ASP A 38 -38.33 10.35 1.80
CA ASP A 38 -39.27 9.35 2.29
C ASP A 38 -38.84 7.90 2.08
N GLU A 39 -37.78 7.65 1.30
CA GLU A 39 -37.38 6.28 0.95
C GLU A 39 -35.88 6.12 0.64
N ALA A 40 -35.37 4.92 0.87
CA ALA A 40 -34.10 4.47 0.35
C ALA A 40 -34.33 3.65 -0.93
N ALA A 41 -33.61 4.00 -2.00
CA ALA A 41 -33.76 3.39 -3.30
C ALA A 41 -32.41 2.83 -3.83
N GLY A 42 -32.45 2.09 -4.91
CA GLY A 42 -31.28 1.46 -5.52
C GLY A 42 -31.31 -0.07 -5.41
N PRO A 43 -30.39 -0.77 -6.11
CA PRO A 43 -30.40 -2.24 -6.17
C PRO A 43 -30.24 -2.89 -4.80
N ILE A 44 -29.35 -2.37 -3.96
CA ILE A 44 -29.11 -2.90 -2.62
C ILE A 44 -30.28 -2.60 -1.70
N GLY A 45 -30.79 -1.35 -1.71
CA GLY A 45 -31.89 -0.93 -0.82
C GLY A 45 -33.14 -1.78 -0.97
N LYS A 46 -33.49 -2.13 -2.22
CA LYS A 46 -34.64 -3.00 -2.51
C LYS A 46 -34.48 -4.41 -1.92
N ASN A 47 -33.27 -4.93 -1.88
CA ASN A 47 -33.00 -6.31 -1.46
C ASN A 47 -32.88 -6.47 0.05
N ILE A 48 -32.40 -5.44 0.78
CA ILE A 48 -32.14 -5.55 2.22
C ILE A 48 -33.26 -5.02 3.10
N GLY A 49 -34.20 -4.28 2.50
CA GLY A 49 -35.37 -3.73 3.16
C GLY A 49 -35.15 -2.41 3.94
N PRO A 50 -36.23 -1.76 4.37
CA PRO A 50 -36.17 -0.40 4.96
C PRO A 50 -35.42 -0.34 6.30
N GLU A 51 -35.57 -1.33 7.16
CA GLU A 51 -34.93 -1.35 8.48
C GLU A 51 -33.39 -1.34 8.34
N ARG A 52 -32.83 -2.20 7.48
CA ARG A 52 -31.38 -2.27 7.26
C ARG A 52 -30.84 -1.06 6.53
N THR A 53 -31.59 -0.51 5.57
CA THR A 53 -31.19 0.72 4.87
C THR A 53 -31.14 1.90 5.80
N GLU A 54 -32.08 2.03 6.75
CA GLU A 54 -32.06 3.09 7.74
C GLU A 54 -30.93 2.90 8.77
N ALA A 55 -30.65 1.67 9.18
CA ALA A 55 -29.50 1.39 10.06
C ALA A 55 -28.15 1.82 9.37
N ILE A 56 -27.98 1.55 8.08
CA ILE A 56 -26.82 2.00 7.31
C ILE A 56 -26.77 3.52 7.22
N ARG A 57 -27.91 4.16 6.94
CA ARG A 57 -28.05 5.62 6.89
C ARG A 57 -27.61 6.26 8.19
N ALA A 58 -28.11 5.78 9.32
CA ALA A 58 -27.79 6.27 10.64
C ALA A 58 -26.30 6.05 11.00
N GLN A 59 -25.76 4.85 10.71
CA GLN A 59 -24.36 4.50 11.00
C GLN A 59 -23.39 5.40 10.21
N LEU A 60 -23.73 5.77 8.98
CA LEU A 60 -22.86 6.57 8.11
C LEU A 60 -23.18 8.08 8.14
N GLY A 61 -24.18 8.50 8.92
CA GLY A 61 -24.60 9.90 9.04
C GLY A 61 -25.16 10.48 7.74
N LEU A 62 -25.75 9.66 6.87
CA LEU A 62 -26.25 10.07 5.57
C LEU A 62 -27.61 10.77 5.68
N LYS A 63 -27.88 11.67 4.73
CA LYS A 63 -29.09 12.48 4.64
C LYS A 63 -29.86 12.18 3.35
N ALA A 64 -31.05 12.73 3.23
CA ALA A 64 -31.75 12.80 1.95
C ALA A 64 -30.88 13.56 0.93
N GLY A 65 -30.77 13.04 -0.27
CA GLY A 65 -29.88 13.56 -1.31
C GLY A 65 -28.49 12.90 -1.34
N ASP A 66 -28.15 12.03 -0.38
CA ASP A 66 -26.88 11.30 -0.34
C ASP A 66 -27.02 9.91 -0.96
N ALA A 67 -25.87 9.32 -1.27
CA ALA A 67 -25.78 7.90 -1.65
C ALA A 67 -24.68 7.21 -0.87
N VAL A 68 -24.65 5.89 -0.97
CA VAL A 68 -23.55 5.04 -0.50
C VAL A 68 -23.31 3.92 -1.51
N PHE A 69 -22.05 3.67 -1.80
CA PHE A 69 -21.60 2.57 -2.64
C PHE A 69 -20.98 1.47 -1.80
N PHE A 70 -20.98 0.24 -2.31
CA PHE A 70 -20.47 -0.92 -1.59
C PHE A 70 -19.49 -1.71 -2.44
N ALA A 71 -18.30 -1.91 -1.91
CA ALA A 71 -17.32 -2.86 -2.42
C ALA A 71 -17.31 -4.11 -1.53
N ALA A 72 -17.39 -5.29 -2.13
CA ALA A 72 -17.51 -6.55 -1.40
C ALA A 72 -16.57 -7.62 -1.95
N GLY A 73 -16.08 -8.49 -1.07
CA GLY A 73 -15.18 -9.58 -1.40
C GLY A 73 -14.13 -9.80 -0.31
N ARG A 74 -13.02 -10.42 -0.69
CA ARG A 74 -11.82 -10.45 0.16
C ARG A 74 -11.14 -9.09 0.10
N PRO A 75 -10.78 -8.47 1.25
CA PRO A 75 -10.17 -7.13 1.27
C PRO A 75 -9.00 -6.97 0.32
N GLN A 76 -8.13 -7.95 0.23
CA GLN A 76 -6.97 -7.96 -0.69
C GLN A 76 -7.36 -7.72 -2.16
N ASN A 77 -8.54 -8.20 -2.59
CA ASN A 77 -8.99 -8.11 -3.96
C ASN A 77 -9.67 -6.77 -4.30
N PHE A 78 -10.31 -6.14 -3.32
CA PHE A 78 -11.10 -4.93 -3.60
C PHE A 78 -10.61 -3.66 -2.91
N ALA A 79 -9.64 -3.72 -1.96
CA ALA A 79 -9.20 -2.55 -1.21
C ALA A 79 -8.68 -1.42 -2.12
N LYS A 80 -7.83 -1.75 -3.11
CA LYS A 80 -7.32 -0.79 -4.10
C LYS A 80 -8.45 -0.18 -4.94
N PHE A 81 -9.40 -0.99 -5.34
CA PHE A 81 -10.57 -0.51 -6.09
C PHE A 81 -11.46 0.40 -5.23
N ALA A 82 -11.72 0.02 -3.98
CA ALA A 82 -12.51 0.84 -3.05
C ALA A 82 -11.87 2.22 -2.81
N GLY A 83 -10.54 2.30 -2.71
CA GLY A 83 -9.80 3.56 -2.66
C GLY A 83 -10.05 4.42 -3.89
N ARG A 84 -9.86 3.87 -5.10
CA ARG A 84 -10.14 4.57 -6.37
C ARG A 84 -11.59 5.00 -6.50
N ALA A 85 -12.53 4.17 -6.04
CA ALA A 85 -13.95 4.51 -6.05
C ALA A 85 -14.28 5.68 -5.11
N ARG A 86 -13.63 5.73 -3.93
CA ARG A 86 -13.74 6.88 -3.01
C ARG A 86 -13.22 8.16 -3.66
N ASP A 87 -12.04 8.11 -4.27
CA ASP A 87 -11.44 9.27 -4.93
C ASP A 87 -12.30 9.74 -6.09
N ARG A 88 -12.81 8.81 -6.92
CA ARG A 88 -13.73 9.13 -8.01
C ARG A 88 -15.05 9.78 -7.54
N VAL A 89 -15.62 9.31 -6.43
CA VAL A 89 -16.80 9.96 -5.81
C VAL A 89 -16.45 11.37 -5.37
N GLY A 90 -15.28 11.55 -4.72
CA GLY A 90 -14.80 12.85 -4.27
C GLY A 90 -14.62 13.85 -5.41
N GLU A 91 -14.04 13.41 -6.53
CA GLU A 91 -13.84 14.23 -7.73
C GLU A 91 -15.16 14.62 -8.40
N GLU A 92 -16.04 13.65 -8.68
CA GLU A 92 -17.29 13.91 -9.41
C GLU A 92 -18.29 14.74 -8.62
N LEU A 93 -18.22 14.71 -7.30
CA LEU A 93 -19.09 15.48 -6.41
C LEU A 93 -18.43 16.75 -5.84
N ASP A 94 -17.20 17.06 -6.28
CA ASP A 94 -16.41 18.22 -5.81
C ASP A 94 -16.29 18.27 -4.27
N LEU A 95 -16.01 17.11 -3.67
CA LEU A 95 -15.86 16.94 -2.24
C LEU A 95 -14.41 17.04 -1.75
N ILE A 96 -13.45 17.11 -2.66
CA ILE A 96 -12.03 17.19 -2.35
C ILE A 96 -11.64 18.64 -2.14
N ASP A 97 -11.29 19.00 -0.90
CA ASP A 97 -10.71 20.31 -0.58
C ASP A 97 -9.24 20.34 -1.03
N LYS A 98 -8.99 21.09 -2.12
CA LYS A 98 -7.66 21.18 -2.73
C LYS A 98 -6.74 22.19 -2.04
N ASP A 99 -7.26 23.02 -1.17
CA ASP A 99 -6.53 24.09 -0.48
C ASP A 99 -6.01 23.67 0.89
N ARG A 100 -6.11 22.36 1.23
CA ARG A 100 -5.70 21.81 2.52
C ARG A 100 -4.65 20.71 2.38
N PHE A 101 -3.76 20.67 3.37
CA PHE A 101 -2.85 19.56 3.57
C PHE A 101 -3.34 18.70 4.73
N GLU A 102 -3.89 17.54 4.43
CA GLU A 102 -4.38 16.59 5.43
C GLU A 102 -3.37 15.47 5.64
N LEU A 103 -2.91 15.34 6.88
CA LEU A 103 -1.91 14.36 7.27
C LEU A 103 -2.56 13.16 7.95
N CYS A 104 -2.07 11.96 7.64
CA CYS A 104 -2.51 10.72 8.24
C CYS A 104 -1.33 9.77 8.49
N TRP A 105 -1.31 9.14 9.67
CA TRP A 105 -0.41 8.04 9.95
C TRP A 105 -1.02 6.72 9.51
N VAL A 106 -0.28 5.95 8.73
CA VAL A 106 -0.55 4.54 8.46
C VAL A 106 0.36 3.74 9.38
N VAL A 107 -0.22 2.86 10.19
CA VAL A 107 0.49 2.09 11.22
C VAL A 107 0.07 0.62 11.18
N ASP A 108 0.68 -0.20 12.03
CA ASP A 108 0.32 -1.62 12.17
C ASP A 108 0.55 -2.44 10.89
N PHE A 109 1.65 -2.16 10.21
CA PHE A 109 2.03 -2.94 9.04
C PHE A 109 2.20 -4.43 9.35
N PRO A 110 1.79 -5.33 8.47
CA PRO A 110 2.10 -6.74 8.59
C PRO A 110 3.62 -6.93 8.59
N MET A 111 4.13 -7.82 9.42
CA MET A 111 5.55 -8.16 9.41
C MET A 111 5.91 -9.12 8.29
N TYR A 112 4.99 -10.02 7.98
CA TYR A 112 5.14 -11.06 6.97
C TYR A 112 3.97 -11.08 6.00
N GLU A 113 4.23 -11.60 4.81
CA GLU A 113 3.23 -11.91 3.80
C GLU A 113 3.52 -13.28 3.18
N TRP A 114 2.51 -13.84 2.54
CA TRP A 114 2.64 -15.07 1.78
C TRP A 114 3.02 -14.76 0.33
N ASP A 115 4.15 -15.27 -0.10
CA ASP A 115 4.55 -15.18 -1.51
C ASP A 115 3.94 -16.35 -2.28
N GLU A 116 3.14 -16.02 -3.27
CA GLU A 116 2.44 -17.00 -4.11
C GLU A 116 3.37 -17.69 -5.13
N ASP A 117 4.50 -17.08 -5.47
CA ASP A 117 5.46 -17.65 -6.43
C ASP A 117 6.40 -18.64 -5.73
N THR A 118 6.97 -18.26 -4.61
CA THR A 118 7.90 -19.09 -3.82
C THR A 118 7.18 -20.05 -2.87
N LYS A 119 5.86 -19.86 -2.63
CA LYS A 119 5.04 -20.62 -1.66
C LYS A 119 5.65 -20.59 -0.26
N SER A 120 6.15 -19.45 0.16
CA SER A 120 6.81 -19.24 1.44
C SER A 120 6.38 -17.95 2.13
N ILE A 121 6.67 -17.87 3.42
CA ILE A 121 6.48 -16.63 4.20
C ILE A 121 7.70 -15.75 3.95
N GLU A 122 7.46 -14.50 3.54
CA GLU A 122 8.47 -13.48 3.35
C GLU A 122 8.17 -12.24 4.18
N PHE A 123 9.17 -11.36 4.34
CA PHE A 123 8.94 -10.06 4.95
C PHE A 123 8.10 -9.17 4.02
N SER A 124 7.03 -8.58 4.58
CA SER A 124 6.14 -7.72 3.78
C SER A 124 6.84 -6.45 3.30
N HIS A 125 7.62 -5.79 4.17
CA HIS A 125 8.29 -4.53 3.85
C HIS A 125 9.74 -4.51 4.33
N ASN A 126 9.99 -4.00 5.55
CA ASN A 126 11.34 -3.85 6.08
C ASN A 126 11.66 -4.95 7.09
N PRO A 127 12.60 -5.87 6.78
CA PRO A 127 12.96 -7.00 7.65
C PRO A 127 13.63 -6.57 8.96
N PHE A 128 14.14 -5.34 9.03
CA PHE A 128 14.83 -4.81 10.22
C PHE A 128 13.89 -4.06 11.16
N SER A 129 12.60 -4.11 10.95
CA SER A 129 11.61 -3.53 11.86
C SER A 129 11.41 -4.41 13.09
N MET A 130 11.16 -3.78 14.24
CA MET A 130 10.82 -4.50 15.46
C MET A 130 9.42 -5.08 15.34
N PRO A 131 9.23 -6.39 15.57
CA PRO A 131 7.90 -6.98 15.67
C PRO A 131 7.17 -6.43 16.89
N GLN A 132 5.88 -6.21 16.76
CA GLN A 132 5.02 -5.89 17.90
C GLN A 132 4.98 -7.11 18.84
N GLY A 133 5.19 -6.87 20.13
CA GLY A 133 5.35 -7.94 21.11
C GLY A 133 6.74 -8.62 21.15
N GLY A 134 7.71 -8.17 20.32
CA GLY A 134 9.10 -8.60 20.39
C GLY A 134 9.32 -10.09 20.13
N LEU A 135 10.35 -10.64 20.80
CA LEU A 135 10.72 -12.06 20.67
C LEU A 135 9.58 -13.00 21.10
N GLU A 136 8.88 -12.67 22.16
CA GLU A 136 7.80 -13.50 22.72
C GLU A 136 6.67 -13.71 21.68
N ALA A 137 6.30 -12.67 20.95
CA ALA A 137 5.31 -12.78 19.89
C ALA A 137 5.78 -13.67 18.72
N LEU A 138 7.05 -13.58 18.34
CA LEU A 138 7.66 -14.45 17.33
C LEU A 138 7.72 -15.91 17.76
N GLU A 139 7.97 -16.18 19.04
CA GLU A 139 8.02 -17.54 19.60
C GLU A 139 6.61 -18.16 19.72
N ALA A 140 5.61 -17.35 20.08
CA ALA A 140 4.23 -17.78 20.18
C ALA A 140 3.57 -18.05 18.81
N ALA A 141 4.17 -17.56 17.71
CA ALA A 141 3.68 -17.76 16.34
C ALA A 141 4.16 -19.11 15.78
N ASP A 142 3.57 -20.19 16.24
CA ASP A 142 3.90 -21.59 15.91
C ASP A 142 3.25 -22.11 14.62
N THR A 143 2.27 -21.37 14.06
CA THR A 143 1.60 -21.69 12.79
C THR A 143 1.77 -20.56 11.78
N ASP A 144 1.64 -20.87 10.48
CA ASP A 144 1.76 -19.86 9.42
C ASP A 144 0.66 -18.79 9.53
N GLU A 145 -0.54 -19.15 9.95
CA GLU A 145 -1.61 -18.19 10.22
C GLU A 145 -1.22 -17.17 11.30
N LYS A 146 -0.62 -17.63 12.40
CA LYS A 146 -0.14 -16.76 13.46
C LYS A 146 1.04 -15.90 13.02
N ARG A 147 1.96 -16.46 12.21
CA ARG A 147 3.10 -15.71 11.65
C ARG A 147 2.64 -14.59 10.73
N LEU A 148 1.68 -14.87 9.84
CA LEU A 148 1.08 -13.88 8.94
C LEU A 148 0.24 -12.83 9.66
N ALA A 149 -0.21 -13.11 10.89
CA ALA A 149 -0.94 -12.15 11.73
C ALA A 149 -0.02 -11.19 12.50
N LEU A 150 1.30 -11.45 12.54
CA LEU A 150 2.27 -10.60 13.23
C LEU A 150 2.37 -9.23 12.56
N LYS A 151 2.47 -8.20 13.39
CA LYS A 151 2.65 -6.82 12.95
C LYS A 151 4.03 -6.31 13.32
N ALA A 152 4.53 -5.35 12.56
CA ALA A 152 5.76 -4.64 12.82
C ALA A 152 5.47 -3.21 13.28
N TRP A 153 6.40 -2.63 14.04
CA TRP A 153 6.41 -1.21 14.36
C TRP A 153 6.94 -0.41 13.17
N GLN A 154 6.16 -0.44 12.09
CA GLN A 154 6.38 0.38 10.89
C GLN A 154 5.29 1.44 10.80
N TYR A 155 5.63 2.54 10.18
CA TYR A 155 4.72 3.67 10.03
C TYR A 155 5.07 4.50 8.79
N ASP A 156 4.02 4.96 8.11
CA ASP A 156 4.12 5.93 7.03
C ASP A 156 3.35 7.18 7.40
N LEU A 157 3.90 8.33 7.06
CA LEU A 157 3.19 9.59 7.08
C LEU A 157 2.70 9.89 5.68
N THR A 158 1.40 10.04 5.52
CA THR A 158 0.77 10.41 4.25
C THR A 158 0.24 11.83 4.28
N CYS A 159 0.28 12.51 3.16
CA CYS A 159 -0.34 13.82 2.95
C CYS A 159 -1.18 13.76 1.67
N ASN A 160 -2.47 14.07 1.77
CA ASN A 160 -3.41 14.08 0.65
C ASN A 160 -3.36 12.79 -0.21
N GLY A 161 -3.19 11.62 0.46
CA GLY A 161 -3.10 10.32 -0.21
C GLY A 161 -1.71 9.91 -0.69
N TYR A 162 -0.70 10.77 -0.59
CA TYR A 162 0.69 10.45 -0.92
C TYR A 162 1.50 10.13 0.34
N GLU A 163 2.22 9.02 0.34
CA GLU A 163 3.24 8.71 1.35
C GLU A 163 4.39 9.70 1.19
N ILE A 164 4.56 10.58 2.19
CA ILE A 164 5.62 11.60 2.21
C ILE A 164 6.80 11.23 3.09
N ALA A 165 6.63 10.29 3.99
CA ALA A 165 7.72 9.74 4.80
C ALA A 165 7.37 8.34 5.26
N SER A 166 8.38 7.48 5.38
CA SER A 166 8.26 6.09 5.85
C SER A 166 9.32 5.78 6.89
N GLY A 167 8.99 4.95 7.87
CA GLY A 167 9.91 4.62 8.93
C GLY A 167 9.55 3.40 9.75
N SER A 168 10.40 3.08 10.72
CA SER A 168 10.14 2.01 11.68
C SER A 168 10.92 2.18 12.98
N ILE A 169 10.42 1.56 14.04
CA ILE A 169 11.26 1.20 15.19
C ILE A 169 12.08 0.00 14.78
N ARG A 170 13.38 0.09 14.95
CA ARG A 170 14.34 -0.93 14.47
C ARG A 170 14.43 -2.10 15.43
N ASN A 171 14.56 -3.29 14.85
CA ASN A 171 14.96 -4.45 15.60
C ASN A 171 16.46 -4.35 15.93
N HIS A 172 16.75 -4.08 17.19
CA HIS A 172 18.11 -3.87 17.71
C HIS A 172 18.61 -5.06 18.56
N ARG A 173 17.81 -6.15 18.61
CA ARG A 173 18.12 -7.34 19.40
C ARG A 173 18.54 -8.50 18.50
N PRO A 174 19.75 -9.09 18.73
CA PRO A 174 20.25 -10.19 17.93
C PRO A 174 19.34 -11.42 17.94
N ASP A 175 18.83 -11.81 19.12
CA ASP A 175 17.91 -12.94 19.31
C ASP A 175 16.62 -12.79 18.51
N THR A 176 16.01 -11.62 18.61
CA THR A 176 14.80 -11.27 17.87
C THR A 176 15.05 -11.23 16.36
N MET A 177 16.22 -10.74 15.93
CA MET A 177 16.62 -10.71 14.52
C MET A 177 16.75 -12.14 13.95
N VAL A 178 17.49 -13.02 14.62
CA VAL A 178 17.64 -14.42 14.18
C VAL A 178 16.29 -15.12 14.09
N ARG A 179 15.43 -14.93 15.08
CA ARG A 179 14.10 -15.55 15.10
C ARG A 179 13.21 -15.02 13.96
N ALA A 180 13.22 -13.70 13.75
CA ALA A 180 12.43 -13.07 12.68
C ALA A 180 12.86 -13.57 11.29
N PHE A 181 14.15 -13.57 11.01
CA PHE A 181 14.68 -14.06 9.74
C PHE A 181 14.48 -15.56 9.56
N GLY A 182 14.55 -16.35 10.66
CA GLY A 182 14.26 -17.78 10.64
C GLY A 182 12.84 -18.12 10.20
N ILE A 183 11.85 -17.30 10.56
CA ILE A 183 10.45 -17.44 10.09
C ILE A 183 10.38 -17.23 8.56
N ALA A 184 11.15 -16.30 8.03
CA ALA A 184 11.27 -16.05 6.59
C ALA A 184 12.25 -16.99 5.87
N GLY A 185 12.64 -18.12 6.50
CA GLY A 185 13.45 -19.14 5.87
C GLY A 185 14.96 -18.87 5.83
N MET A 186 15.45 -17.80 6.48
CA MET A 186 16.88 -17.48 6.53
C MET A 186 17.47 -17.95 7.87
N PRO A 187 18.37 -18.97 7.88
CA PRO A 187 19.01 -19.47 9.09
C PRO A 187 20.03 -18.49 9.65
N ALA A 188 20.40 -18.68 10.93
CA ALA A 188 21.24 -17.74 11.69
C ALA A 188 22.63 -17.49 11.06
N ASP A 189 23.24 -18.52 10.50
CA ASP A 189 24.54 -18.41 9.81
C ASP A 189 24.46 -17.57 8.53
N GLU A 190 23.35 -17.64 7.82
CA GLU A 190 23.12 -16.79 6.65
C GLU A 190 22.83 -15.34 7.05
N VAL A 191 22.13 -15.10 8.16
CA VAL A 191 21.94 -13.76 8.74
C VAL A 191 23.30 -13.15 9.10
N GLU A 192 24.17 -13.90 9.77
CA GLU A 192 25.52 -13.43 10.11
C GLU A 192 26.36 -13.16 8.86
N LYS A 193 26.28 -14.00 7.85
CA LYS A 193 27.02 -13.84 6.60
C LYS A 193 26.59 -12.60 5.82
N ARG A 194 25.28 -12.36 5.70
CA ARG A 194 24.74 -11.24 4.92
C ARG A 194 24.77 -9.92 5.66
N PHE A 195 24.47 -9.94 6.96
CA PHE A 195 24.28 -8.74 7.78
C PHE A 195 25.28 -8.67 8.94
N GLY A 196 26.42 -9.36 8.84
CA GLY A 196 27.37 -9.58 9.92
C GLY A 196 27.85 -8.32 10.63
N ALA A 197 28.03 -7.20 9.92
CA ALA A 197 28.45 -5.96 10.55
C ALA A 197 27.38 -5.42 11.51
N LEU A 198 26.12 -5.34 11.06
CA LEU A 198 24.98 -4.88 11.85
C LEU A 198 24.68 -5.89 12.99
N PHE A 199 24.63 -7.17 12.66
CA PHE A 199 24.35 -8.24 13.62
C PHE A 199 25.37 -8.26 14.78
N ARG A 200 26.66 -8.16 14.48
CA ARG A 200 27.71 -8.06 15.52
C ARG A 200 27.59 -6.79 16.34
N ALA A 201 27.29 -5.65 15.70
CA ALA A 201 27.13 -4.39 16.42
C ALA A 201 26.01 -4.46 17.49
N PHE A 202 24.94 -5.18 17.22
CA PHE A 202 23.84 -5.33 18.18
C PHE A 202 24.25 -6.11 19.46
N HIS A 203 25.24 -6.99 19.39
CA HIS A 203 25.79 -7.69 20.58
C HIS A 203 26.52 -6.77 21.55
N TYR A 204 26.90 -5.56 21.13
CA TYR A 204 27.51 -4.54 21.99
C TYR A 204 26.49 -3.63 22.67
N GLY A 205 25.20 -3.96 22.60
CA GLY A 205 24.14 -3.26 23.31
C GLY A 205 23.61 -2.04 22.57
N ALA A 206 23.21 -2.20 21.33
CA ALA A 206 22.53 -1.16 20.58
C ALA A 206 21.27 -0.67 21.35
N PRO A 207 21.06 0.64 21.53
CA PRO A 207 19.86 1.16 22.20
C PRO A 207 18.63 0.95 21.32
N PRO A 208 17.42 0.92 21.91
CA PRO A 208 16.20 1.08 21.13
C PRO A 208 16.27 2.33 20.27
N HIS A 209 16.01 2.19 18.98
CA HIS A 209 16.10 3.30 18.04
C HIS A 209 15.09 3.12 16.89
N GLY A 210 14.79 4.20 16.23
CA GLY A 210 13.92 4.27 15.10
C GLY A 210 14.18 5.54 14.31
N GLY A 211 13.46 5.70 13.23
CA GLY A 211 13.57 6.89 12.40
C GLY A 211 12.69 6.78 11.18
N MET A 212 12.69 7.84 10.39
CA MET A 212 11.93 7.91 9.15
C MET A 212 12.74 8.63 8.07
N ALA A 213 12.44 8.29 6.83
CA ALA A 213 12.99 8.94 5.64
C ALA A 213 11.88 9.75 4.96
N ALA A 214 12.14 11.04 4.75
CA ALA A 214 11.21 11.92 4.05
C ALA A 214 11.47 11.89 2.54
N GLY A 215 10.41 11.70 1.75
CA GLY A 215 10.44 11.79 0.29
C GLY A 215 10.36 13.23 -0.19
N ILE A 216 11.51 13.89 -0.30
CA ILE A 216 11.57 15.33 -0.64
C ILE A 216 10.86 15.64 -1.94
N ASP A 217 11.06 14.83 -2.99
CA ASP A 217 10.40 15.04 -4.28
C ASP A 217 8.87 14.96 -4.16
N ARG A 218 8.33 14.04 -3.35
CA ARG A 218 6.88 13.96 -3.10
C ARG A 218 6.35 15.17 -2.34
N ILE A 219 7.11 15.67 -1.36
CA ILE A 219 6.75 16.88 -0.61
C ILE A 219 6.73 18.08 -1.57
N VAL A 220 7.74 18.22 -2.42
CA VAL A 220 7.80 19.30 -3.42
C VAL A 220 6.64 19.18 -4.41
N MET A 221 6.35 17.97 -4.91
CA MET A 221 5.22 17.71 -5.80
C MET A 221 3.89 18.22 -5.20
N ILE A 222 3.63 17.90 -3.93
CA ILE A 222 2.40 18.33 -3.23
C ILE A 222 2.39 19.86 -3.06
N LEU A 223 3.52 20.46 -2.68
CA LEU A 223 3.60 21.91 -2.43
C LEU A 223 3.39 22.76 -3.70
N VAL A 224 3.83 22.26 -4.85
CA VAL A 224 3.64 22.98 -6.13
C VAL A 224 2.37 22.57 -6.86
N GLY A 225 1.59 21.63 -6.32
CA GLY A 225 0.36 21.13 -6.94
C GLY A 225 0.59 20.35 -8.23
N ALA A 226 1.76 19.72 -8.39
CA ALA A 226 2.05 18.88 -9.55
C ALA A 226 1.35 17.51 -9.42
N GLU A 227 0.85 16.99 -10.54
CA GLU A 227 0.13 15.70 -10.56
C GLU A 227 1.09 14.50 -10.62
N ASN A 228 2.31 14.71 -11.10
CA ASN A 228 3.26 13.64 -11.34
C ASN A 228 4.65 13.98 -10.76
N LEU A 229 5.26 13.01 -10.09
CA LEU A 229 6.60 13.13 -9.51
C LEU A 229 7.67 13.51 -10.56
N ARG A 230 7.50 13.10 -11.81
CA ARG A 230 8.42 13.46 -12.91
C ARG A 230 8.47 14.95 -13.21
N GLU A 231 7.44 15.70 -12.84
CA GLU A 231 7.40 17.17 -13.06
C GLU A 231 8.33 17.94 -12.12
N VAL A 232 8.67 17.35 -10.98
CA VAL A 232 9.55 17.95 -9.97
C VAL A 232 10.94 17.30 -9.92
N THR A 233 11.17 16.24 -10.71
CA THR A 233 12.47 15.57 -10.82
C THR A 233 13.27 16.17 -11.94
N LEU A 234 14.50 16.63 -11.66
CA LEU A 234 15.34 17.35 -12.62
C LEU A 234 15.68 16.52 -13.88
N PHE A 235 15.97 15.22 -13.70
CA PHE A 235 16.27 14.28 -14.80
C PHE A 235 15.34 13.06 -14.70
N PRO A 236 14.06 13.19 -15.09
CA PRO A 236 13.11 12.11 -14.96
C PRO A 236 13.37 11.01 -15.99
N MET A 237 13.29 9.76 -15.55
CA MET A 237 13.27 8.61 -16.46
C MET A 237 11.88 8.44 -17.07
N ASN A 238 11.85 7.98 -18.32
CA ASN A 238 10.62 7.55 -18.97
C ASN A 238 10.15 6.18 -18.45
N GLN A 239 9.04 5.66 -18.99
CA GLN A 239 8.48 4.36 -18.59
C GLN A 239 9.40 3.17 -18.91
N GLN A 240 10.33 3.32 -19.85
CA GLN A 240 11.33 2.31 -20.22
C GLN A 240 12.62 2.46 -19.40
N ALA A 241 12.62 3.26 -18.34
CA ALA A 241 13.78 3.58 -17.51
C ALA A 241 14.94 4.23 -18.30
N HIS A 242 14.61 5.04 -19.30
CA HIS A 242 15.58 5.84 -20.05
C HIS A 242 15.56 7.29 -19.54
N ASP A 243 16.73 7.83 -19.23
CA ASP A 243 16.96 9.26 -19.10
C ASP A 243 17.29 9.83 -20.49
N LEU A 244 16.33 10.50 -21.09
CA LEU A 244 16.43 11.02 -22.45
C LEU A 244 17.38 12.23 -22.53
N LEU A 245 17.57 12.95 -21.44
CA LEU A 245 18.45 14.12 -21.39
C LEU A 245 19.92 13.68 -21.32
N MET A 246 20.23 12.72 -20.44
CA MET A 246 21.59 12.22 -20.23
C MET A 246 21.97 11.09 -21.21
N GLY A 247 20.99 10.57 -21.97
CA GLY A 247 21.20 9.43 -22.87
C GLY A 247 21.50 8.12 -22.12
N ALA A 248 20.92 7.92 -20.95
CA ALA A 248 21.11 6.73 -20.14
C ALA A 248 19.89 5.77 -20.21
N PRO A 249 20.10 4.45 -20.09
CA PRO A 249 21.38 3.74 -20.00
C PRO A 249 22.16 3.76 -21.34
N ALA A 250 23.49 3.72 -21.25
CA ALA A 250 24.38 3.62 -22.38
C ALA A 250 25.12 2.27 -22.41
N GLU A 251 25.59 1.86 -23.56
CA GLU A 251 26.37 0.64 -23.69
C GLU A 251 27.70 0.73 -22.91
N VAL A 252 28.04 -0.34 -22.22
CA VAL A 252 29.29 -0.45 -21.46
C VAL A 252 30.43 -0.80 -22.42
N GLN A 253 31.55 -0.08 -22.32
CA GLN A 253 32.72 -0.35 -23.15
C GLN A 253 33.33 -1.73 -22.83
N PRO A 254 33.75 -2.49 -23.85
CA PRO A 254 34.37 -3.82 -23.62
C PRO A 254 35.61 -3.79 -22.72
N SER A 255 36.33 -2.68 -22.66
CA SER A 255 37.44 -2.46 -21.73
C SER A 255 37.00 -2.48 -20.27
N GLN A 256 35.90 -1.81 -19.95
CA GLN A 256 35.34 -1.77 -18.60
C GLN A 256 34.87 -3.16 -18.13
N LEU A 257 34.25 -3.93 -19.03
CA LEU A 257 33.86 -5.32 -18.71
C LEU A 257 35.09 -6.19 -18.39
N ARG A 258 36.16 -6.07 -19.19
CA ARG A 258 37.40 -6.82 -18.97
C ARG A 258 38.07 -6.45 -17.65
N GLU A 259 38.12 -5.16 -17.33
CA GLU A 259 38.68 -4.65 -16.08
C GLU A 259 37.95 -5.23 -14.84
N LEU A 260 36.63 -5.36 -14.92
CA LEU A 260 35.79 -5.95 -13.87
C LEU A 260 35.73 -7.47 -13.88
N GLY A 261 36.40 -8.15 -14.85
CA GLY A 261 36.32 -9.60 -15.01
C GLY A 261 34.93 -10.10 -15.45
N LEU A 262 34.11 -9.24 -16.03
CA LEU A 262 32.74 -9.55 -16.45
C LEU A 262 32.68 -9.96 -17.92
N ARG A 263 31.70 -10.82 -18.26
CA ARG A 263 31.33 -11.16 -19.63
C ARG A 263 29.83 -11.09 -19.78
N ILE A 264 29.36 -10.55 -20.92
CA ILE A 264 27.94 -10.61 -21.29
C ILE A 264 27.66 -12.06 -21.73
N ALA A 265 26.82 -12.75 -20.98
CA ALA A 265 26.30 -14.05 -21.41
C ALA A 265 25.24 -13.80 -22.51
N SER A 266 25.44 -14.42 -23.67
CA SER A 266 24.41 -14.45 -24.70
C SER A 266 23.20 -15.22 -24.14
N GLN A 267 22.06 -14.53 -23.97
CA GLN A 267 20.83 -15.27 -23.70
C GLN A 267 20.52 -16.20 -24.88
N PRO A 268 20.15 -17.48 -24.62
CA PRO A 268 19.64 -18.30 -25.69
C PRO A 268 18.44 -17.58 -26.32
N ARG A 269 18.48 -17.39 -27.66
CA ARG A 269 17.31 -16.90 -28.39
C ARG A 269 16.13 -17.79 -27.99
N LYS A 270 15.08 -17.23 -27.44
CA LYS A 270 13.78 -17.91 -27.40
C LYS A 270 13.38 -18.06 -28.87
N GLU A 271 13.50 -19.30 -29.39
CA GLU A 271 12.88 -19.65 -30.66
C GLU A 271 11.36 -19.42 -30.43
N GLY A 272 10.79 -18.54 -31.26
CA GLY A 272 9.41 -18.10 -31.24
C GLY A 272 8.44 -19.18 -31.74
#